data_90f6906a177cc90452a596ad828331ba
#
_entry.id   90f6906a177cc90452a596ad828331ba
#
_cell.length_a   1.000
_cell.length_b   1.000
_cell.length_c   1.000
_cell.angle_alpha   90.00
_cell.angle_beta   90.00
_cell.angle_gamma   90.00
#
_symmetry.space_group_name_H-M   'P 1'
#
loop_
_entity.id
_entity.type
_entity.pdbx_description
1 polymer ?
#
loop_
_entity_poly.entity_id
_entity_poly.type
_entity_poly.pdbx_seq_one_letter_code
_entity_poly.pdbx_strand_id
1 'polypeptide(L)' 'MTTPANLYEDRILILDFGSQYTQLIARRVRELRVYSEIWDWNVSEEAIRGFNPNGIILSGGP' A
#
# COMPACT_ATOMS: atom_id res chain seq x y z
N MET A 1 14.87 20.03 6.49
CA MET A 1 13.57 19.42 6.56
C MET A 1 13.31 18.52 5.37
N THR A 2 12.79 17.39 5.64
CA THR A 2 12.46 16.46 4.57
C THR A 2 11.27 16.95 3.78
N THR A 3 11.40 16.99 2.48
CA THR A 3 10.29 17.37 1.65
C THR A 3 9.27 16.26 1.58
N PRO A 4 8.00 16.60 1.47
CA PRO A 4 6.98 15.56 1.30
C PRO A 4 7.23 14.67 0.07
N ALA A 5 7.91 15.20 -0.94
CA ALA A 5 8.19 14.42 -2.12
C ALA A 5 9.00 13.19 -1.80
N ASN A 6 9.95 13.31 -0.86
CA ASN A 6 10.76 12.16 -0.48
C ASN A 6 9.92 11.07 0.19
N LEU A 7 8.87 11.47 0.89
CA LEU A 7 7.99 10.49 1.52
C LEU A 7 7.21 9.70 0.50
N TYR A 8 6.96 10.28 -0.66
CA TYR A 8 6.10 9.67 -1.65
C TYR A 8 6.86 8.98 -2.78
N GLU A 9 8.20 8.99 -2.72
CA GLU A 9 8.98 8.24 -3.68
C GLU A 9 8.75 6.75 -3.52
N ASP A 10 8.61 6.31 -2.27
CA ASP A 10 8.35 4.91 -2.00
C ASP A 10 6.92 4.77 -1.54
N ARG A 11 6.13 4.09 -2.34
CA ARG A 11 4.71 3.87 -2.07
C ARG A 11 4.43 2.39 -2.13
N ILE A 12 3.70 1.91 -1.15
CA ILE A 12 3.29 0.51 -1.12
C ILE A 12 1.78 0.48 -1.20
N LEU A 13 1.29 -0.31 -2.11
CA LEU A 13 -0.15 -0.54 -2.25
C LEU A 13 -0.47 -1.90 -1.65
N ILE A 14 -1.42 -1.91 -0.72
CA ILE A 14 -1.86 -3.13 -0.08
C ILE A 14 -3.25 -3.44 -0.63
N LEU A 15 -3.37 -4.58 -1.31
CA LEU A 15 -4.65 -5.01 -1.84
C LEU A 15 -5.31 -5.95 -0.83
N ASP A 16 -6.50 -5.58 -0.41
CA ASP A 16 -7.22 -6.29 0.65
C ASP A 16 -8.11 -7.36 0.03
N PHE A 17 -7.73 -8.61 0.25
CA PHE A 17 -8.50 -9.77 -0.21
C PHE A 17 -9.29 -10.40 0.94
N GLY A 18 -9.50 -9.65 2.02
CA GLY A 18 -10.29 -10.15 3.13
C GLY A 18 -9.50 -10.64 4.32
N SER A 19 -8.24 -10.29 4.40
CA SER A 19 -7.41 -10.72 5.51
C SER A 19 -7.72 -9.92 6.77
N GLN A 20 -7.75 -10.59 7.90
CA GLN A 20 -7.88 -9.91 9.18
C GLN A 20 -6.59 -9.21 9.57
N TYR A 21 -5.52 -9.45 8.84
CA TYR A 21 -4.22 -8.88 9.15
C TYR A 21 -3.87 -7.67 8.32
N THR A 22 -4.77 -7.23 7.46
CA THR A 22 -4.47 -6.13 6.54
C THR A 22 -4.05 -4.87 7.28
N GLN A 23 -4.78 -4.53 8.36
CA GLN A 23 -4.45 -3.34 9.14
C GLN A 23 -3.10 -3.48 9.83
N LEU A 24 -2.77 -4.67 10.27
CA LEU A 24 -1.47 -4.91 10.91
C LEU A 24 -0.34 -4.72 9.91
N ILE A 25 -0.53 -5.23 8.70
CA ILE A 25 0.47 -5.08 7.63
C ILE A 25 0.67 -3.60 7.33
N ALA A 26 -0.41 -2.86 7.21
CA ALA A 26 -0.33 -1.43 6.92
C ALA A 26 0.42 -0.71 8.02
N ARG A 27 0.17 -1.08 9.26
CA ARG A 27 0.86 -0.46 10.40
C ARG A 27 2.36 -0.73 10.33
N ARG A 28 2.74 -1.97 10.01
CA ARG A 28 4.16 -2.31 9.91
C ARG A 28 4.85 -1.53 8.81
N VAL A 29 4.19 -1.41 7.67
CA VAL A 29 4.75 -0.64 6.57
C VAL A 29 4.92 0.82 6.98
N ARG A 30 3.95 1.36 7.70
CA ARG A 30 4.00 2.74 8.15
C ARG A 30 5.14 2.95 9.15
N GLU A 31 5.40 1.96 9.99
CA GLU A 31 6.50 2.04 10.95
C GLU A 31 7.85 2.14 10.24
N LEU A 32 7.93 1.63 9.03
CA LEU A 32 9.14 1.74 8.22
C LEU A 32 9.22 3.08 7.50
N ARG A 33 8.26 3.97 7.75
CA ARG A 33 8.20 5.29 7.15
C ARG A 33 8.02 5.25 5.65
N VAL A 34 7.26 4.28 5.20
CA VAL A 34 6.90 4.14 3.80
C VAL A 34 5.42 4.46 3.66
N TYR A 35 5.09 5.28 2.68
CA TYR A 35 3.71 5.62 2.45
C TYR A 35 2.96 4.40 1.92
N SER A 36 1.78 4.15 2.45
CA SER A 36 1.00 3.01 2.01
C SER A 36 -0.48 3.35 2.00
N GLU A 37 -1.21 2.67 1.13
CA GLU A 37 -2.66 2.75 1.10
C GLU A 37 -3.21 1.34 1.00
N ILE A 38 -4.39 1.15 1.57
CA ILE A 38 -5.10 -0.11 1.48
C ILE A 38 -6.25 0.08 0.51
N TRP A 39 -6.24 -0.72 -0.55
CA TRP A 39 -7.31 -0.67 -1.55
C TRP A 39 -7.99 -2.02 -1.63
N ASP A 40 -9.24 -2.00 -2.05
CA ASP A 40 -9.99 -3.22 -2.28
C ASP A 40 -9.33 -3.98 -3.42
N TRP A 41 -9.41 -5.31 -3.35
CA TRP A 41 -8.72 -6.17 -4.31
C TRP A 41 -9.21 -5.96 -5.76
N ASN A 42 -10.42 -5.48 -5.91
CA ASN A 42 -11.03 -5.38 -7.24
C ASN A 42 -10.81 -4.03 -7.91
N VAL A 43 -9.81 -3.28 -7.47
CA VAL A 43 -9.51 -2.01 -8.11
C VAL A 43 -9.00 -2.25 -9.53
N SER A 44 -9.15 -1.24 -10.37
CA SER A 44 -8.74 -1.34 -11.74
C SER A 44 -7.21 -1.23 -11.87
N GLU A 45 -6.70 -1.81 -12.95
CA GLU A 45 -5.28 -1.70 -13.23
C GLU A 45 -4.87 -0.26 -13.48
N GLU A 46 -5.76 0.51 -14.10
CA GLU A 46 -5.49 1.91 -14.36
C GLU A 46 -5.31 2.70 -13.07
N ALA A 47 -6.13 2.40 -12.06
CA ALA A 47 -6.02 3.08 -10.78
C ALA A 47 -4.68 2.75 -10.14
N ILE A 48 -4.25 1.49 -10.24
CA ILE A 48 -2.96 1.08 -9.67
C ILE A 48 -1.82 1.80 -10.37
N ARG A 49 -1.89 1.90 -11.68
CA ARG A 49 -0.87 2.60 -12.43
C ARG A 49 -0.81 4.08 -12.07
N GLY A 50 -1.97 4.67 -11.84
CA GLY A 50 -2.03 6.07 -11.43
C GLY A 50 -1.39 6.30 -10.08
N PHE A 51 -1.56 5.35 -9.17
CA PHE A 51 -0.93 5.42 -7.87
C PHE A 51 0.58 5.22 -7.96
N ASN A 52 1.00 4.46 -8.96
CA ASN A 52 2.42 4.20 -9.25
C ASN A 52 3.16 3.64 -8.03
N PRO A 53 2.73 2.51 -7.50
CA PRO A 53 3.38 1.95 -6.32
C PRO A 53 4.75 1.35 -6.66
N ASN A 54 5.64 1.41 -5.69
CA ASN A 54 6.93 0.74 -5.79
C ASN A 54 6.80 -0.74 -5.48
N GLY A 55 5.78 -1.09 -4.72
CA GLY A 55 5.52 -2.48 -4.40
C GLY A 55 4.06 -2.69 -4.11
N ILE A 56 3.61 -3.93 -4.26
CA ILE A 56 2.23 -4.31 -4.01
C ILE A 56 2.23 -5.49 -3.06
N ILE A 57 1.46 -5.38 -2.00
CA ILE A 57 1.28 -6.48 -1.04
C ILE A 57 -0.12 -7.02 -1.21
N LEU A 58 -0.23 -8.32 -1.42
CA LEU A 58 -1.52 -8.98 -1.50
C LEU A 58 -1.84 -9.53 -0.11
N SER A 59 -2.86 -8.99 0.50
CA SER A 59 -3.19 -9.32 1.88
C SER A 59 -4.49 -10.10 1.91
N GLY A 60 -4.39 -11.37 2.19
CA GLY A 60 -5.59 -12.18 2.30
C GLY A 60 -5.40 -13.55 1.73
N GLY A 61 -6.54 -14.23 1.62
CA GLY A 61 -6.55 -15.56 1.14
C GLY A 61 -6.49 -16.56 2.27
N PRO A 62 -6.78 -17.78 1.95
CA PRO A 62 -6.77 -18.86 2.94
C PRO A 62 -5.38 -19.22 3.39
#